data_5e409a17a1de20ade92a748b90d5f450
#
_entry.id   5e409a17a1de20ade92a748b90d5f450
#
_cell.length_a   1.000
_cell.length_b   1.000
_cell.length_c   1.000
_cell.angle_alpha   90.00
_cell.angle_beta   90.00
_cell.angle_gamma   90.00
#
_symmetry.space_group_name_H-M   'P 1'
#
loop_
_entity.id
_entity.type
_entity.pdbx_description
1 polymer ?
#
loop_
_entity_poly.entity_id
_entity_poly.type
_entity_poly.pdbx_seq_one_letter_code
_entity_poly.pdbx_strand_id
1 'polypeptide(L)'
;MRAGAAGVISLNHFPHHLFAAAKPKNATDRILLGPRKIELSRMAMGTGTSGSNGSSNQTRKLGYHGVAELFRAAYDQGINFWDSADQYGSHTYIREALKTVPREKVVILTKTNSTTAAAVKADIDRYRRELGVDTIDILLLHNQQAADWNVRMRPCMDVIGEARDRGIIRTHGTSCHTLPALKTAAAEPWVEVDLARLNPAGLHMDSTPDNVIAVLRQMKRAGKGVIGMKILAQGDLRHKADEALQFAMAQDCLDGITIGSESRAEMEDLLRKIPAASVRG
;
A
#
# COMPACT_ATOMS: atom_id res chain seq x y z
N MET A 1 -20.25 70.69 -36.77
CA MET A 1 -21.02 69.65 -36.02
C MET A 1 -20.45 68.31 -36.43
N ARG A 2 -19.67 67.70 -35.58
CA ARG A 2 -19.20 66.32 -35.74
C ARG A 2 -19.68 65.49 -34.52
N ALA A 3 -20.51 64.51 -34.80
CA ALA A 3 -21.03 63.60 -33.83
C ALA A 3 -19.97 62.58 -33.44
N GLY A 4 -19.71 62.40 -32.10
CA GLY A 4 -18.82 61.44 -31.59
C GLY A 4 -19.57 60.09 -31.45
N ALA A 5 -19.00 59.03 -31.99
CA ALA A 5 -19.46 57.65 -31.80
C ALA A 5 -18.90 57.12 -30.50
N ALA A 6 -19.77 56.76 -29.55
CA ALA A 6 -19.41 56.03 -28.32
C ALA A 6 -19.22 54.56 -28.68
N GLY A 7 -18.00 54.03 -28.54
CA GLY A 7 -17.71 52.62 -28.68
C GLY A 7 -18.18 51.87 -27.43
N VAL A 8 -19.09 50.93 -27.62
CA VAL A 8 -19.50 49.97 -26.62
C VAL A 8 -18.41 48.91 -26.51
N ILE A 9 -17.69 48.89 -25.39
CA ILE A 9 -16.76 47.81 -25.06
C ILE A 9 -17.58 46.60 -24.63
N SER A 10 -17.65 45.55 -25.48
CA SER A 10 -18.20 44.27 -25.18
C SER A 10 -17.30 43.57 -24.14
N LEU A 11 -17.77 43.42 -22.92
CA LEU A 11 -17.15 42.57 -21.93
C LEU A 11 -17.28 41.10 -22.38
N ASN A 12 -16.18 40.60 -22.95
CA ASN A 12 -16.05 39.18 -23.24
C ASN A 12 -16.30 38.36 -21.96
N HIS A 13 -17.37 37.60 -21.94
CA HIS A 13 -17.64 36.55 -20.98
C HIS A 13 -16.52 35.53 -21.12
N PHE A 14 -15.55 35.52 -20.19
CA PHE A 14 -14.68 34.37 -19.98
C PHE A 14 -15.58 33.23 -19.53
N PRO A 15 -15.59 32.09 -20.23
CA PRO A 15 -16.29 30.92 -19.71
C PRO A 15 -15.59 30.55 -18.42
N HIS A 16 -16.30 30.68 -17.31
CA HIS A 16 -15.90 30.06 -16.06
C HIS A 16 -15.86 28.55 -16.35
N HIS A 17 -14.69 28.03 -16.68
CA HIS A 17 -14.45 26.60 -16.62
C HIS A 17 -14.68 26.21 -15.17
N LEU A 18 -15.85 25.64 -14.92
CA LEU A 18 -16.14 24.91 -13.70
C LEU A 18 -15.08 23.82 -13.62
N PHE A 19 -14.00 24.08 -12.88
CA PHE A 19 -13.12 23.02 -12.41
C PHE A 19 -14.03 22.11 -11.60
N ALA A 20 -14.43 21.01 -12.20
CA ALA A 20 -15.13 19.97 -11.47
C ALA A 20 -14.24 19.62 -10.29
N ALA A 21 -14.73 19.90 -9.07
CA ALA A 21 -13.99 19.58 -7.86
C ALA A 21 -13.55 18.11 -7.95
N ALA A 22 -12.27 17.84 -7.79
CA ALA A 22 -11.75 16.49 -7.86
C ALA A 22 -12.57 15.61 -6.91
N LYS A 23 -13.06 14.47 -7.42
CA LYS A 23 -13.83 13.55 -6.56
C LYS A 23 -12.96 13.13 -5.38
N PRO A 24 -13.49 13.16 -4.14
CA PRO A 24 -12.74 12.68 -2.98
C PRO A 24 -12.27 11.24 -3.19
N LYS A 25 -11.03 10.96 -2.82
CA LYS A 25 -10.50 9.60 -2.78
C LYS A 25 -10.88 9.01 -1.42
N ASN A 26 -11.64 7.92 -1.39
CA ASN A 26 -11.99 7.23 -0.15
C ASN A 26 -11.02 6.07 0.12
N ALA A 27 -10.85 5.73 1.39
CA ALA A 27 -10.07 4.56 1.81
C ALA A 27 -10.61 3.26 1.21
N THR A 28 -11.92 3.20 0.99
CA THR A 28 -12.66 2.03 0.49
C THR A 28 -12.84 1.99 -1.02
N ASP A 29 -12.38 3.01 -1.76
CA ASP A 29 -12.44 3.00 -3.23
C ASP A 29 -11.74 1.76 -3.77
N ARG A 30 -12.37 1.09 -4.74
CA ARG A 30 -11.75 -0.03 -5.44
C ARG A 30 -10.76 0.49 -6.46
N ILE A 31 -9.52 0.03 -6.35
CA ILE A 31 -8.44 0.31 -7.30
C ILE A 31 -7.95 -0.99 -7.94
N LEU A 32 -7.36 -0.88 -9.11
CA LEU A 32 -6.74 -2.00 -9.82
C LEU A 32 -5.22 -1.91 -9.69
N LEU A 33 -4.64 -2.82 -8.91
CA LEU A 33 -3.21 -2.81 -8.58
C LEU A 33 -2.39 -3.56 -9.64
N GLY A 34 -1.36 -2.89 -10.13
CA GLY A 34 -0.29 -3.48 -10.96
C GLY A 34 -0.76 -4.11 -12.27
N PRO A 35 0.11 -4.89 -12.93
CA PRO A 35 -0.18 -5.47 -14.25
C PRO A 35 -1.27 -6.56 -14.18
N ARG A 36 -1.44 -7.21 -13.02
CA ARG A 36 -2.47 -8.25 -12.79
C ARG A 36 -3.85 -7.68 -12.47
N LYS A 37 -3.97 -6.34 -12.35
CA LYS A 37 -5.25 -5.67 -12.09
C LYS A 37 -5.99 -6.24 -10.87
N ILE A 38 -5.25 -6.52 -9.79
CA ILE A 38 -5.86 -7.02 -8.55
C ILE A 38 -6.77 -5.91 -7.99
N GLU A 39 -8.06 -6.19 -7.90
CA GLU A 39 -9.01 -5.24 -7.33
C GLU A 39 -8.95 -5.27 -5.80
N LEU A 40 -8.67 -4.12 -5.19
CA LEU A 40 -8.55 -3.99 -3.74
C LEU A 40 -8.94 -2.57 -3.28
N SER A 41 -9.19 -2.39 -1.97
CA SER A 41 -9.45 -1.06 -1.40
C SER A 41 -8.20 -0.20 -1.43
N ARG A 42 -8.37 1.12 -1.64
CA ARG A 42 -7.27 2.09 -1.67
C ARG A 42 -6.40 2.06 -0.41
N MET A 43 -7.01 1.84 0.75
CA MET A 43 -6.28 1.64 2.00
C MET A 43 -6.26 0.16 2.38
N ALA A 44 -5.07 -0.32 2.74
CA ALA A 44 -4.91 -1.59 3.43
C ALA A 44 -4.96 -1.41 4.95
N MET A 45 -5.58 -2.38 5.63
CA MET A 45 -5.40 -2.57 7.07
C MET A 45 -4.07 -3.27 7.31
N GLY A 46 -3.09 -2.54 7.87
CA GLY A 46 -1.75 -3.05 8.18
C GLY A 46 -1.66 -3.67 9.58
N THR A 47 -0.80 -4.66 9.73
CA THR A 47 -0.52 -5.31 11.03
C THR A 47 0.91 -5.11 11.52
N GLY A 48 1.70 -4.27 10.85
CA GLY A 48 3.15 -4.22 11.03
C GLY A 48 3.69 -2.99 11.75
N THR A 49 2.89 -2.25 12.53
CA THR A 49 3.43 -1.10 13.29
C THR A 49 4.47 -1.61 14.30
N SER A 50 5.72 -1.16 14.14
CA SER A 50 6.88 -1.67 14.89
C SER A 50 6.97 -3.21 14.89
N GLY A 51 6.66 -3.82 13.72
CA GLY A 51 6.56 -5.27 13.55
C GLY A 51 7.94 -5.91 13.38
N SER A 52 8.30 -6.82 14.26
CA SER A 52 9.53 -7.61 14.22
C SER A 52 9.44 -8.82 15.16
N ASN A 53 10.29 -9.81 14.95
CA ASN A 53 10.41 -10.98 15.83
C ASN A 53 9.07 -11.67 16.16
N GLY A 54 8.21 -11.81 15.17
CA GLY A 54 6.92 -12.49 15.32
C GLY A 54 5.85 -11.69 16.06
N SER A 55 6.00 -10.37 16.20
CA SER A 55 4.99 -9.53 16.85
C SER A 55 4.97 -8.08 16.30
N SER A 56 3.89 -7.36 16.57
CA SER A 56 3.71 -5.94 16.23
C SER A 56 2.96 -5.22 17.34
N ASN A 57 2.80 -3.90 17.23
CA ASN A 57 1.97 -3.16 18.18
C ASN A 57 0.54 -3.72 18.21
N GLN A 58 -0.03 -4.02 17.06
CA GLN A 58 -1.37 -4.58 16.96
C GLN A 58 -1.48 -5.92 17.69
N THR A 59 -0.55 -6.85 17.46
CA THR A 59 -0.60 -8.17 18.11
C THR A 59 -0.39 -8.10 19.61
N ARG A 60 0.48 -7.19 20.08
CA ARG A 60 0.74 -6.98 21.51
C ARG A 60 -0.40 -6.29 22.24
N LYS A 61 -1.01 -5.25 21.63
CA LYS A 61 -2.05 -4.42 22.27
C LYS A 61 -3.43 -5.05 22.22
N LEU A 62 -3.78 -5.65 21.09
CA LEU A 62 -5.14 -6.15 20.85
C LEU A 62 -5.27 -7.64 21.12
N GLY A 63 -4.16 -8.38 21.14
CA GLY A 63 -4.19 -9.83 21.26
C GLY A 63 -4.88 -10.51 20.08
N TYR A 64 -5.02 -11.83 20.20
CA TYR A 64 -5.48 -12.68 19.10
C TYR A 64 -6.88 -12.31 18.58
N HIS A 65 -7.85 -12.21 19.47
CA HIS A 65 -9.23 -11.89 19.10
C HIS A 65 -9.41 -10.44 18.68
N GLY A 66 -8.74 -9.48 19.35
CA GLY A 66 -8.89 -8.06 19.05
C GLY A 66 -8.35 -7.69 17.67
N VAL A 67 -7.24 -8.30 17.21
CA VAL A 67 -6.77 -8.10 15.84
C VAL A 67 -7.75 -8.68 14.84
N ALA A 68 -8.28 -9.89 15.09
CA ALA A 68 -9.26 -10.50 14.20
C ALA A 68 -10.55 -9.67 14.10
N GLU A 69 -11.04 -9.14 15.21
CA GLU A 69 -12.19 -8.22 15.25
C GLU A 69 -11.93 -6.94 14.51
N LEU A 70 -10.72 -6.37 14.61
CA LEU A 70 -10.34 -5.18 13.86
C LEU A 70 -10.38 -5.42 12.35
N PHE A 71 -9.91 -6.58 11.87
CA PHE A 71 -9.99 -6.97 10.46
C PHE A 71 -11.44 -7.16 9.99
N ARG A 72 -12.29 -7.78 10.81
CA ARG A 72 -13.73 -7.92 10.53
C ARG A 72 -14.39 -6.54 10.41
N ALA A 73 -14.14 -5.67 11.38
CA ALA A 73 -14.65 -4.30 11.35
C ALA A 73 -14.15 -3.51 10.13
N ALA A 74 -12.89 -3.69 9.72
CA ALA A 74 -12.35 -3.10 8.52
C ALA A 74 -13.06 -3.60 7.25
N TYR A 75 -13.31 -4.90 7.16
CA TYR A 75 -14.07 -5.49 6.07
C TYR A 75 -15.51 -4.96 6.00
N ASP A 76 -16.20 -4.90 7.14
CA ASP A 76 -17.57 -4.36 7.25
C ASP A 76 -17.66 -2.89 6.82
N GLN A 77 -16.57 -2.14 7.00
CA GLN A 77 -16.43 -0.75 6.52
C GLN A 77 -15.97 -0.66 5.05
N GLY A 78 -15.76 -1.78 4.36
CA GLY A 78 -15.39 -1.82 2.95
C GLY A 78 -13.89 -1.92 2.67
N ILE A 79 -13.04 -2.07 3.68
CA ILE A 79 -11.60 -2.31 3.51
C ILE A 79 -11.38 -3.81 3.29
N ASN A 80 -11.08 -4.21 2.05
CA ASN A 80 -10.81 -5.60 1.70
C ASN A 80 -9.33 -5.90 1.47
N PHE A 81 -8.44 -4.94 1.62
CA PHE A 81 -7.01 -5.09 1.48
C PHE A 81 -6.35 -5.22 2.86
N TRP A 82 -5.68 -6.35 3.12
CA TRP A 82 -5.08 -6.72 4.40
C TRP A 82 -3.58 -6.94 4.24
N ASP A 83 -2.77 -6.17 4.97
CA ASP A 83 -1.32 -6.17 4.86
C ASP A 83 -0.67 -6.82 6.09
N SER A 84 0.09 -7.88 5.85
CA SER A 84 0.83 -8.66 6.83
C SER A 84 2.29 -8.86 6.40
N ALA A 85 3.05 -9.53 7.21
CA ALA A 85 4.35 -10.13 6.91
C ALA A 85 4.65 -11.25 7.90
N ASP A 86 5.53 -12.15 7.51
CA ASP A 86 6.02 -13.22 8.39
C ASP A 86 6.52 -12.69 9.73
N GLN A 87 7.41 -11.69 9.68
CA GLN A 87 8.03 -11.12 10.88
C GLN A 87 7.04 -10.41 11.83
N TYR A 88 5.78 -10.16 11.40
CA TYR A 88 4.77 -9.55 12.28
C TYR A 88 3.99 -10.59 13.10
N GLY A 89 4.10 -11.87 12.74
CA GLY A 89 3.42 -13.00 13.41
C GLY A 89 1.89 -12.93 13.32
N SER A 90 1.34 -12.22 12.33
CA SER A 90 -0.09 -11.91 12.27
C SER A 90 -0.92 -12.82 11.37
N HIS A 91 -0.33 -13.83 10.71
CA HIS A 91 -1.06 -14.73 9.80
C HIS A 91 -2.21 -15.45 10.47
N THR A 92 -1.97 -16.02 11.66
CA THR A 92 -3.01 -16.76 12.39
C THR A 92 -4.15 -15.86 12.88
N TYR A 93 -3.87 -14.59 13.13
CA TYR A 93 -4.87 -13.56 13.48
C TYR A 93 -5.78 -13.24 12.29
N ILE A 94 -5.19 -13.14 11.09
CA ILE A 94 -5.95 -13.00 9.84
C ILE A 94 -6.80 -14.23 9.60
N ARG A 95 -6.26 -15.44 9.80
CA ARG A 95 -7.04 -16.68 9.71
C ARG A 95 -8.24 -16.67 10.65
N GLU A 96 -8.11 -16.13 11.86
CA GLU A 96 -9.24 -16.01 12.79
C GLU A 96 -10.33 -15.08 12.23
N ALA A 97 -9.94 -13.96 11.60
CA ALA A 97 -10.90 -13.07 10.94
C ALA A 97 -11.62 -13.78 9.77
N LEU A 98 -10.90 -14.60 9.01
CA LEU A 98 -11.45 -15.33 7.85
C LEU A 98 -12.48 -16.41 8.21
N LYS A 99 -12.67 -16.75 9.49
CA LYS A 99 -13.77 -17.64 9.90
C LYS A 99 -15.15 -17.03 9.64
N THR A 100 -15.25 -15.71 9.54
CA THR A 100 -16.50 -14.98 9.34
C THR A 100 -16.48 -14.05 8.13
N VAL A 101 -15.31 -13.74 7.59
CA VAL A 101 -15.14 -12.94 6.38
C VAL A 101 -14.84 -13.88 5.21
N PRO A 102 -15.62 -13.82 4.10
CA PRO A 102 -15.37 -14.67 2.95
C PRO A 102 -13.99 -14.40 2.33
N ARG A 103 -13.18 -15.46 2.19
CA ARG A 103 -11.79 -15.37 1.72
C ARG A 103 -11.66 -14.73 0.34
N GLU A 104 -12.57 -15.04 -0.56
CA GLU A 104 -12.60 -14.55 -1.94
C GLU A 104 -12.95 -13.06 -2.06
N LYS A 105 -13.41 -12.45 -0.97
CA LYS A 105 -13.75 -11.02 -0.92
C LYS A 105 -12.63 -10.14 -0.41
N VAL A 106 -11.53 -10.74 0.09
CA VAL A 106 -10.38 -9.99 0.62
C VAL A 106 -9.12 -10.27 -0.18
N VAL A 107 -8.22 -9.30 -0.18
CA VAL A 107 -6.88 -9.37 -0.78
C VAL A 107 -5.85 -9.36 0.34
N ILE A 108 -5.05 -10.41 0.44
CA ILE A 108 -4.04 -10.57 1.48
C ILE A 108 -2.65 -10.36 0.87
N LEU A 109 -1.93 -9.38 1.40
CA LEU A 109 -0.51 -9.16 1.15
C LEU A 109 0.29 -9.72 2.32
N THR A 110 1.30 -10.52 2.01
CA THR A 110 2.33 -10.91 2.98
C THR A 110 3.74 -10.83 2.40
N LYS A 111 4.75 -11.00 3.25
CA LYS A 111 6.15 -10.76 2.90
C LYS A 111 7.04 -11.81 3.54
N THR A 112 8.05 -12.27 2.81
CA THR A 112 9.08 -13.20 3.32
C THR A 112 10.43 -12.49 3.49
N ASN A 113 11.12 -12.80 4.58
CA ASN A 113 12.51 -12.40 4.85
C ASN A 113 13.51 -13.50 4.46
N SER A 114 13.05 -14.64 3.98
CA SER A 114 13.92 -15.76 3.58
C SER A 114 14.80 -15.39 2.39
N THR A 115 16.05 -15.84 2.42
CA THR A 115 17.08 -15.50 1.44
C THR A 115 17.55 -16.69 0.59
N THR A 116 16.92 -17.85 0.75
CA THR A 116 17.21 -19.05 -0.06
C THR A 116 15.95 -19.58 -0.71
N ALA A 117 16.09 -20.16 -1.90
CA ALA A 117 14.97 -20.76 -2.64
C ALA A 117 14.19 -21.80 -1.81
N ALA A 118 14.91 -22.67 -1.11
CA ALA A 118 14.30 -23.71 -0.27
C ALA A 118 13.49 -23.12 0.88
N ALA A 119 14.01 -22.08 1.54
CA ALA A 119 13.30 -21.41 2.62
C ALA A 119 12.06 -20.65 2.11
N VAL A 120 12.15 -19.94 0.98
CA VAL A 120 11.00 -19.26 0.37
C VAL A 120 9.89 -20.24 -0.02
N LYS A 121 10.26 -21.40 -0.58
CA LYS A 121 9.31 -22.47 -0.88
C LYS A 121 8.59 -22.95 0.37
N ALA A 122 9.35 -23.22 1.44
CA ALA A 122 8.79 -23.63 2.73
C ALA A 122 7.90 -22.55 3.36
N ASP A 123 8.28 -21.26 3.22
CA ASP A 123 7.49 -20.11 3.67
C ASP A 123 6.14 -20.02 2.94
N ILE A 124 6.11 -20.17 1.63
CA ILE A 124 4.86 -20.15 0.86
C ILE A 124 3.88 -21.20 1.40
N ASP A 125 4.34 -22.44 1.60
CA ASP A 125 3.50 -23.51 2.13
C ASP A 125 3.09 -23.26 3.59
N ARG A 126 3.98 -22.70 4.41
CA ARG A 126 3.70 -22.34 5.80
C ARG A 126 2.69 -21.21 5.89
N TYR A 127 2.86 -20.11 5.11
CA TYR A 127 1.95 -18.98 5.13
C TYR A 127 0.53 -19.36 4.71
N ARG A 128 0.39 -20.24 3.71
CA ARG A 128 -0.92 -20.77 3.32
C ARG A 128 -1.60 -21.52 4.46
N ARG A 129 -0.84 -22.35 5.18
CA ARG A 129 -1.37 -23.06 6.36
C ARG A 129 -1.72 -22.12 7.52
N GLU A 130 -0.85 -21.14 7.80
CA GLU A 130 -1.05 -20.16 8.88
C GLU A 130 -2.25 -19.27 8.60
N LEU A 131 -2.40 -18.78 7.37
CA LEU A 131 -3.53 -17.98 6.91
C LEU A 131 -4.80 -18.82 6.70
N GLY A 132 -4.67 -20.12 6.49
CA GLY A 132 -5.80 -21.01 6.16
C GLY A 132 -6.35 -20.77 4.77
N VAL A 133 -5.48 -20.56 3.78
CA VAL A 133 -5.85 -20.20 2.39
C VAL A 133 -5.13 -21.08 1.37
N ASP A 134 -5.75 -21.30 0.22
CA ASP A 134 -5.10 -21.98 -0.91
C ASP A 134 -4.23 -21.07 -1.75
N THR A 135 -4.58 -19.80 -1.84
CA THR A 135 -3.88 -18.79 -2.65
C THR A 135 -3.53 -17.56 -1.81
N ILE A 136 -2.30 -17.07 -1.97
CA ILE A 136 -1.84 -15.76 -1.45
C ILE A 136 -2.04 -14.73 -2.57
N ASP A 137 -2.67 -13.59 -2.27
CA ASP A 137 -2.90 -12.60 -3.34
C ASP A 137 -1.63 -11.86 -3.72
N ILE A 138 -0.85 -11.38 -2.73
CA ILE A 138 0.38 -10.63 -2.98
C ILE A 138 1.49 -11.16 -2.06
N LEU A 139 2.59 -11.65 -2.64
CA LEU A 139 3.78 -12.06 -1.89
C LEU A 139 4.96 -11.17 -2.26
N LEU A 140 5.58 -10.53 -1.27
CA LEU A 140 6.73 -9.67 -1.47
C LEU A 140 8.01 -10.25 -0.84
N LEU A 141 9.15 -10.05 -1.51
CA LEU A 141 10.46 -10.09 -0.86
C LEU A 141 10.56 -8.89 0.08
N HIS A 142 10.80 -9.14 1.36
CA HIS A 142 10.73 -8.12 2.40
C HIS A 142 12.07 -7.41 2.58
N ASN A 143 12.02 -6.06 2.73
CA ASN A 143 13.13 -5.26 3.25
C ASN A 143 14.43 -5.40 2.44
N GLN A 144 14.38 -5.27 1.12
CA GLN A 144 15.59 -5.28 0.31
C GLN A 144 16.39 -4.00 0.50
N GLN A 145 17.71 -4.13 0.72
CA GLN A 145 18.61 -3.01 1.02
C GLN A 145 19.79 -2.89 0.06
N ALA A 146 20.29 -4.00 -0.46
CA ALA A 146 21.42 -4.02 -1.39
C ALA A 146 21.01 -3.53 -2.79
N ALA A 147 21.86 -2.80 -3.48
CA ALA A 147 21.60 -2.35 -4.84
C ALA A 147 21.46 -3.51 -5.85
N ASP A 148 22.14 -4.62 -5.58
CA ASP A 148 22.17 -5.83 -6.40
C ASP A 148 21.26 -6.96 -5.85
N TRP A 149 20.25 -6.59 -5.04
CA TRP A 149 19.36 -7.59 -4.42
C TRP A 149 18.68 -8.50 -5.44
N ASN A 150 18.33 -7.99 -6.61
CA ASN A 150 17.69 -8.78 -7.67
C ASN A 150 18.59 -9.89 -8.23
N VAL A 151 19.91 -9.71 -8.22
CA VAL A 151 20.88 -10.75 -8.58
C VAL A 151 21.00 -11.77 -7.45
N ARG A 152 21.16 -11.31 -6.21
CA ARG A 152 21.31 -12.18 -5.03
C ARG A 152 20.07 -13.00 -4.75
N MET A 153 18.90 -12.40 -4.95
CA MET A 153 17.60 -13.03 -4.67
C MET A 153 17.01 -13.76 -5.88
N ARG A 154 17.74 -13.87 -7.01
CA ARG A 154 17.22 -14.53 -8.21
C ARG A 154 16.63 -15.91 -7.95
N PRO A 155 17.30 -16.83 -7.20
CA PRO A 155 16.71 -18.14 -6.90
C PRO A 155 15.39 -18.06 -6.09
N CYS A 156 15.25 -17.06 -5.23
CA CYS A 156 14.01 -16.81 -4.48
C CYS A 156 12.91 -16.26 -5.40
N MET A 157 13.28 -15.34 -6.29
CA MET A 157 12.36 -14.77 -7.29
C MET A 157 11.82 -15.84 -8.23
N ASP A 158 12.65 -16.79 -8.65
CA ASP A 158 12.25 -17.90 -9.52
C ASP A 158 11.20 -18.79 -8.84
N VAL A 159 11.42 -19.17 -7.56
CA VAL A 159 10.43 -19.94 -6.76
C VAL A 159 9.12 -19.20 -6.62
N ILE A 160 9.14 -17.89 -6.37
CA ILE A 160 7.92 -17.08 -6.26
C ILE A 160 7.23 -16.98 -7.63
N GLY A 161 7.99 -16.80 -8.70
CA GLY A 161 7.48 -16.80 -10.08
C GLY A 161 6.80 -18.11 -10.45
N GLU A 162 7.42 -19.26 -10.17
CA GLU A 162 6.82 -20.57 -10.36
C GLU A 162 5.51 -20.75 -9.56
N ALA A 163 5.51 -20.28 -8.29
CA ALA A 163 4.31 -20.33 -7.45
C ALA A 163 3.18 -19.47 -8.03
N ARG A 164 3.49 -18.32 -8.62
CA ARG A 164 2.53 -17.49 -9.35
C ARG A 164 2.00 -18.21 -10.59
N ASP A 165 2.86 -18.79 -11.40
CA ASP A 165 2.47 -19.48 -12.65
C ASP A 165 1.56 -20.69 -12.36
N ARG A 166 1.70 -21.29 -11.18
CA ARG A 166 0.84 -22.36 -10.66
C ARG A 166 -0.44 -21.85 -9.96
N GLY A 167 -0.68 -20.55 -9.88
CA GLY A 167 -1.84 -19.97 -9.23
C GLY A 167 -1.82 -20.02 -7.70
N ILE A 168 -0.68 -20.36 -7.08
CA ILE A 168 -0.50 -20.35 -5.61
C ILE A 168 -0.36 -18.91 -5.09
N ILE A 169 0.20 -18.04 -5.93
CA ILE A 169 0.33 -16.60 -5.69
C ILE A 169 -0.31 -15.88 -6.88
N ARG A 170 -1.02 -14.75 -6.66
CA ARG A 170 -1.62 -13.98 -7.75
C ARG A 170 -0.67 -12.94 -8.34
N THR A 171 0.12 -12.27 -7.50
CA THR A 171 1.13 -11.28 -7.91
C THR A 171 2.26 -11.22 -6.89
N HIS A 172 3.39 -10.69 -7.30
CA HIS A 172 4.59 -10.62 -6.45
C HIS A 172 5.38 -9.32 -6.65
N GLY A 173 6.35 -9.12 -5.78
CA GLY A 173 7.23 -7.97 -5.87
C GLY A 173 8.12 -7.83 -4.64
N THR A 174 8.34 -6.59 -4.21
CA THR A 174 9.28 -6.32 -3.13
C THR A 174 8.85 -5.16 -2.25
N SER A 175 9.51 -5.03 -1.10
CA SER A 175 9.62 -3.77 -0.35
C SER A 175 11.10 -3.44 -0.15
N CYS A 176 11.47 -2.19 -0.40
CA CYS A 176 12.85 -1.74 -0.30
C CYS A 176 13.05 -0.82 0.90
N HIS A 177 14.29 -0.82 1.45
CA HIS A 177 14.65 0.03 2.59
C HIS A 177 15.91 0.86 2.34
N THR A 178 16.29 1.07 1.07
CA THR A 178 17.33 2.01 0.63
C THR A 178 16.98 2.52 -0.77
N LEU A 179 17.41 3.73 -1.10
CA LEU A 179 17.20 4.29 -2.45
C LEU A 179 17.86 3.45 -3.56
N PRO A 180 19.10 2.92 -3.41
CA PRO A 180 19.68 2.02 -4.41
C PRO A 180 18.83 0.77 -4.66
N ALA A 181 18.33 0.11 -3.61
CA ALA A 181 17.45 -1.05 -3.75
C ALA A 181 16.13 -0.69 -4.43
N LEU A 182 15.53 0.47 -4.10
CA LEU A 182 14.30 0.96 -4.71
C LEU A 182 14.49 1.25 -6.20
N LYS A 183 15.63 1.83 -6.60
CA LYS A 183 15.97 2.04 -8.02
C LYS A 183 16.08 0.72 -8.77
N THR A 184 16.70 -0.29 -8.16
CA THR A 184 16.75 -1.65 -8.73
C THR A 184 15.36 -2.24 -8.88
N ALA A 185 14.47 -2.09 -7.89
CA ALA A 185 13.09 -2.55 -7.98
C ALA A 185 12.31 -1.86 -9.12
N ALA A 186 12.58 -0.58 -9.37
CA ALA A 186 11.96 0.13 -10.48
C ALA A 186 12.39 -0.43 -11.85
N ALA A 187 13.65 -0.84 -11.99
CA ALA A 187 14.22 -1.38 -13.23
C ALA A 187 13.94 -2.89 -13.41
N GLU A 188 13.75 -3.67 -12.33
CA GLU A 188 13.61 -5.13 -12.37
C GLU A 188 12.23 -5.55 -12.90
N PRO A 189 12.13 -6.21 -14.07
CA PRO A 189 10.84 -6.59 -14.66
C PRO A 189 10.02 -7.57 -13.79
N TRP A 190 10.70 -8.38 -12.98
CA TRP A 190 10.04 -9.33 -12.08
C TRP A 190 9.15 -8.63 -11.04
N VAL A 191 9.47 -7.39 -10.64
CA VAL A 191 8.67 -6.64 -9.67
C VAL A 191 7.37 -6.17 -10.32
N GLU A 192 6.26 -6.79 -9.97
CA GLU A 192 4.90 -6.39 -10.38
C GLU A 192 4.28 -5.39 -9.39
N VAL A 193 4.63 -5.50 -8.09
CA VAL A 193 4.15 -4.64 -7.00
C VAL A 193 5.31 -4.21 -6.11
N ASP A 194 5.36 -2.93 -5.74
CA ASP A 194 6.29 -2.39 -4.75
C ASP A 194 5.54 -1.77 -3.56
N LEU A 195 6.05 -2.01 -2.37
CA LEU A 195 5.56 -1.43 -1.12
C LEU A 195 6.60 -0.44 -0.60
N ALA A 196 6.40 0.84 -0.91
CA ALA A 196 7.36 1.92 -0.74
C ALA A 196 7.09 2.79 0.49
N ARG A 197 8.16 3.20 1.16
CA ARG A 197 8.09 4.13 2.30
C ARG A 197 7.92 5.56 1.80
N LEU A 198 6.83 6.23 2.18
CA LEU A 198 6.56 7.60 1.75
C LEU A 198 5.77 8.41 2.78
N ASN A 199 6.32 9.56 3.19
CA ASN A 199 5.64 10.55 4.01
C ASN A 199 6.25 11.94 3.79
N PRO A 200 5.59 13.05 4.19
CA PRO A 200 6.06 14.40 3.91
C PRO A 200 7.33 14.80 4.66
N ALA A 201 7.62 14.15 5.79
CA ALA A 201 8.75 14.49 6.64
C ALA A 201 10.05 13.75 6.26
N GLY A 202 9.99 12.77 5.35
CA GLY A 202 11.14 11.94 4.99
C GLY A 202 11.59 10.97 6.10
N LEU A 203 10.79 10.80 7.16
CA LEU A 203 11.13 9.95 8.31
C LEU A 203 10.99 8.47 7.96
N HIS A 204 11.97 7.66 8.34
CA HIS A 204 11.99 6.22 8.06
C HIS A 204 11.83 5.88 6.56
N MET A 205 12.29 6.76 5.68
CA MET A 205 12.23 6.61 4.22
C MET A 205 13.58 6.16 3.63
N ASP A 206 13.56 5.82 2.35
CA ASP A 206 14.75 5.38 1.60
C ASP A 206 15.65 6.52 1.18
N SER A 207 15.08 7.74 1.09
CA SER A 207 15.73 9.00 0.76
C SER A 207 14.75 10.14 1.03
N THR A 208 15.05 11.35 0.54
CA THR A 208 14.11 12.47 0.55
C THR A 208 12.81 12.10 -0.19
N PRO A 209 11.67 12.70 0.16
CA PRO A 209 10.40 12.45 -0.52
C PRO A 209 10.51 12.62 -2.05
N ASP A 210 11.14 13.67 -2.52
CA ASP A 210 11.29 13.94 -3.96
C ASP A 210 12.07 12.83 -4.70
N ASN A 211 13.16 12.36 -4.11
CA ASN A 211 13.94 11.27 -4.67
C ASN A 211 13.13 9.97 -4.75
N VAL A 212 12.38 9.65 -3.70
CA VAL A 212 11.52 8.46 -3.68
C VAL A 212 10.40 8.61 -4.72
N ILE A 213 9.66 9.73 -4.72
CA ILE A 213 8.59 10.00 -5.68
C ILE A 213 9.07 9.87 -7.13
N ALA A 214 10.26 10.39 -7.45
CA ALA A 214 10.82 10.28 -8.80
C ALA A 214 10.98 8.80 -9.23
N VAL A 215 11.44 7.91 -8.34
CA VAL A 215 11.56 6.48 -8.61
C VAL A 215 10.18 5.81 -8.70
N LEU A 216 9.25 6.14 -7.81
CA LEU A 216 7.89 5.58 -7.84
C LEU A 216 7.14 5.96 -9.12
N ARG A 217 7.34 7.16 -9.63
CA ARG A 217 6.80 7.57 -10.94
C ARG A 217 7.38 6.74 -12.09
N GLN A 218 8.64 6.30 -12.00
CA GLN A 218 9.22 5.37 -13.00
C GLN A 218 8.50 4.01 -12.93
N MET A 219 8.26 3.49 -11.72
CA MET A 219 7.49 2.24 -11.53
C MET A 219 6.09 2.36 -12.13
N LYS A 220 5.40 3.47 -11.89
CA LYS A 220 4.06 3.70 -12.45
C LYS A 220 4.06 3.74 -13.98
N ARG A 221 5.04 4.43 -14.61
CA ARG A 221 5.18 4.42 -16.07
C ARG A 221 5.46 3.03 -16.64
N ALA A 222 6.13 2.17 -15.87
CA ALA A 222 6.36 0.76 -16.22
C ALA A 222 5.15 -0.15 -15.95
N GLY A 223 4.00 0.39 -15.50
CA GLY A 223 2.78 -0.36 -15.22
C GLY A 223 2.78 -1.15 -13.92
N LYS A 224 3.76 -0.94 -13.04
CA LYS A 224 3.85 -1.60 -11.73
C LYS A 224 2.80 -1.04 -10.77
N GLY A 225 2.36 -1.88 -9.83
CA GLY A 225 1.57 -1.46 -8.68
C GLY A 225 2.45 -0.84 -7.61
N VAL A 226 2.03 0.30 -7.04
CA VAL A 226 2.79 0.99 -5.99
C VAL A 226 1.88 1.28 -4.80
N ILE A 227 2.25 0.74 -3.64
CA ILE A 227 1.54 0.93 -2.38
C ILE A 227 2.44 1.74 -1.45
N GLY A 228 1.93 2.86 -0.94
CA GLY A 228 2.64 3.66 0.06
C GLY A 228 2.52 3.06 1.45
N MET A 229 3.64 2.91 2.15
CA MET A 229 3.67 2.55 3.57
C MET A 229 4.38 3.62 4.40
N LYS A 230 4.26 3.54 5.73
CA LYS A 230 4.83 4.50 6.68
C LYS A 230 4.34 5.94 6.44
N ILE A 231 3.10 6.08 5.98
CA ILE A 231 2.45 7.37 5.75
C ILE A 231 2.48 8.24 7.01
N LEU A 232 2.27 7.63 8.17
CA LEU A 232 2.34 8.28 9.48
C LEU A 232 3.70 8.08 10.18
N ALA A 233 4.78 7.76 9.42
CA ALA A 233 6.14 7.57 9.93
C ALA A 233 6.20 6.68 11.19
N GLN A 234 5.54 5.52 11.17
CA GLN A 234 5.44 4.59 12.32
C GLN A 234 4.79 5.19 13.58
N GLY A 235 4.04 6.27 13.43
CA GLY A 235 3.38 6.98 14.51
C GLY A 235 4.01 8.34 14.87
N ASP A 236 5.21 8.66 14.38
CA ASP A 236 5.85 9.96 14.63
C ASP A 236 5.03 11.13 14.08
N LEU A 237 4.28 10.90 13.01
CA LEU A 237 3.38 11.89 12.39
C LEU A 237 1.92 11.75 12.83
N ARG A 238 1.61 10.99 13.89
CA ARG A 238 0.21 10.82 14.33
C ARG A 238 -0.49 12.13 14.67
N HIS A 239 0.25 13.13 15.18
CA HIS A 239 -0.27 14.46 15.48
C HIS A 239 -0.38 15.37 14.24
N LYS A 240 0.14 14.93 13.09
CA LYS A 240 0.08 15.58 11.78
C LYS A 240 -0.56 14.68 10.74
N ALA A 241 -1.48 13.83 11.18
CA ALA A 241 -2.09 12.82 10.32
C ALA A 241 -2.78 13.43 9.08
N ASP A 242 -3.44 14.58 9.25
CA ASP A 242 -4.12 15.27 8.15
C ASP A 242 -3.12 15.73 7.07
N GLU A 243 -1.97 16.30 7.46
CA GLU A 243 -0.92 16.71 6.53
C GLU A 243 -0.28 15.50 5.82
N ALA A 244 -0.02 14.43 6.57
CA ALA A 244 0.59 13.22 6.03
C ALA A 244 -0.36 12.50 5.05
N LEU A 245 -1.64 12.45 5.35
CA LEU A 245 -2.66 11.87 4.47
C LEU A 245 -2.87 12.75 3.22
N GLN A 246 -2.94 14.08 3.38
CA GLN A 246 -3.03 15.01 2.25
C GLN A 246 -1.85 14.82 1.29
N PHE A 247 -0.63 14.78 1.82
CA PHE A 247 0.57 14.52 1.04
C PHE A 247 0.47 13.20 0.27
N ALA A 248 0.10 12.10 0.95
CA ALA A 248 0.02 10.79 0.31
C ALA A 248 -1.09 10.72 -0.74
N MET A 249 -2.27 11.31 -0.47
CA MET A 249 -3.40 11.30 -1.40
C MET A 249 -3.16 12.18 -2.64
N ALA A 250 -2.28 13.17 -2.53
CA ALA A 250 -1.87 14.01 -3.66
C ALA A 250 -0.90 13.31 -4.63
N GLN A 251 -0.25 12.19 -4.21
CA GLN A 251 0.72 11.52 -5.06
C GLN A 251 0.06 10.73 -6.18
N ASP A 252 0.45 11.03 -7.42
CA ASP A 252 0.05 10.31 -8.64
C ASP A 252 0.78 8.97 -8.81
N CYS A 253 1.88 8.80 -8.08
CA CYS A 253 2.70 7.59 -8.11
C CYS A 253 2.21 6.49 -7.15
N LEU A 254 1.20 6.72 -6.33
CA LEU A 254 0.61 5.72 -5.45
C LEU A 254 -0.74 5.22 -5.99
N ASP A 255 -0.92 3.90 -6.04
CA ASP A 255 -2.24 3.28 -6.27
C ASP A 255 -3.04 3.25 -4.98
N GLY A 256 -2.42 2.84 -3.88
CA GLY A 256 -3.01 2.75 -2.56
C GLY A 256 -1.99 2.97 -1.46
N ILE A 257 -2.46 2.85 -0.22
CA ILE A 257 -1.63 3.00 0.98
C ILE A 257 -1.91 1.87 1.97
N THR A 258 -0.94 1.58 2.83
CA THR A 258 -1.15 0.71 4.01
C THR A 258 -0.88 1.49 5.30
N ILE A 259 -1.82 1.40 6.23
CA ILE A 259 -1.72 2.01 7.56
C ILE A 259 -2.17 0.98 8.61
N GLY A 260 -1.36 0.81 9.65
CA GLY A 260 -1.71 -0.02 10.81
C GLY A 260 -2.48 0.80 11.83
N SER A 261 -3.69 0.38 12.18
CA SER A 261 -4.45 0.92 13.31
C SER A 261 -4.29 0.01 14.52
N GLU A 262 -4.21 0.60 15.70
CA GLU A 262 -4.08 -0.10 16.98
C GLU A 262 -5.41 -0.13 17.77
N SER A 263 -6.48 0.41 17.15
CA SER A 263 -7.86 0.35 17.65
C SER A 263 -8.85 0.56 16.51
N ARG A 264 -10.11 0.19 16.76
CA ARG A 264 -11.22 0.48 15.85
C ARG A 264 -11.42 1.99 15.66
N ALA A 265 -11.28 2.78 16.74
CA ALA A 265 -11.42 4.24 16.68
C ALA A 265 -10.37 4.89 15.77
N GLU A 266 -9.11 4.41 15.79
CA GLU A 266 -8.07 4.89 14.88
C GLU A 266 -8.40 4.56 13.42
N MET A 267 -8.89 3.35 13.16
CA MET A 267 -9.33 2.97 11.81
C MET A 267 -10.47 3.87 11.32
N GLU A 268 -11.51 4.08 12.14
CA GLU A 268 -12.64 4.94 11.81
C GLU A 268 -12.24 6.40 11.61
N ASP A 269 -11.23 6.88 12.35
CA ASP A 269 -10.65 8.21 12.17
C ASP A 269 -9.97 8.35 10.80
N LEU A 270 -9.19 7.34 10.37
CA LEU A 270 -8.58 7.29 9.04
C LEU A 270 -9.64 7.29 7.92
N LEU A 271 -10.72 6.52 8.08
CA LEU A 271 -11.83 6.49 7.11
C LEU A 271 -12.48 7.87 6.91
N ARG A 272 -12.56 8.69 7.97
CA ARG A 272 -13.08 10.07 7.89
C ARG A 272 -12.05 11.04 7.32
N LYS A 273 -10.77 10.90 7.68
CA LYS A 273 -9.71 11.82 7.30
C LYS A 273 -9.27 11.70 5.85
N ILE A 274 -9.21 10.49 5.30
CA ILE A 274 -8.71 10.26 3.93
C ILE A 274 -9.53 11.02 2.88
N PRO A 275 -10.87 10.98 2.85
CA PRO A 275 -11.64 11.77 1.90
C PRO A 275 -11.40 13.28 2.04
N ALA A 276 -11.39 13.78 3.27
CA ALA A 276 -11.16 15.19 3.56
C ALA A 276 -9.74 15.64 3.14
N ALA A 277 -8.73 14.80 3.36
CA ALA A 277 -7.35 15.06 2.95
C ALA A 277 -7.18 15.07 1.42
N SER A 278 -7.92 14.24 0.71
CA SER A 278 -7.78 14.07 -0.74
C SER A 278 -8.29 15.25 -1.57
N VAL A 279 -9.11 16.13 -1.00
CA VAL A 279 -9.68 17.32 -1.68
C VAL A 279 -9.00 18.62 -1.26
N ARG A 280 -8.08 18.59 -0.29
CA ARG A 280 -7.24 19.72 0.10
C ARG A 280 -6.07 19.77 -0.88
N GLY A 281 -6.23 20.48 -2.01
CA GLY A 281 -5.19 20.71 -3.00
C GLY A 281 -4.51 22.04 -2.77
#